data_38e275b12fa34a676161fa85583c8499
#
_entry.id   38e275b12fa34a676161fa85583c8499
#
_cell.length_a   1.000
_cell.length_b   1.000
_cell.length_c   1.000
_cell.angle_alpha   90.00
_cell.angle_beta   90.00
_cell.angle_gamma   90.00
#
_symmetry.space_group_name_H-M   'P 1'
#
loop_
_entity.id
_entity.type
_entity.pdbx_description
1 polymer ?
#
loop_
_entity_poly.entity_id
_entity_poly.type
_entity_poly.pdbx_seq_one_letter_code
_entity_poly.pdbx_strand_id
1 'polypeptide(L)'
;VSSTLDPADITWENAELIPADGALDAVRALRARDGGDLSIMGSATLARSLIAADLVDELNLMIEPVSLGGGKRLFPDDGSARVFELVSTTRAATGVQICKFRPTGEPLRPGHSDELYEDGKEPVTPS
;
A
#
# COMPACT_ATOMS: atom_id res chain seq x y z
N VAL A 1 6.28 -8.32 -12.32
CA VAL A 1 6.03 -7.30 -13.35
C VAL A 1 7.37 -6.71 -13.79
N SER A 2 7.62 -6.62 -15.06
CA SER A 2 8.86 -6.02 -15.59
C SER A 2 8.61 -5.36 -16.94
N SER A 3 9.36 -4.30 -17.23
CA SER A 3 9.41 -3.63 -18.53
C SER A 3 10.61 -4.04 -19.39
N THR A 4 11.58 -4.75 -18.80
CA THR A 4 12.89 -5.02 -19.43
C THR A 4 13.26 -6.49 -19.47
N LEU A 5 12.59 -7.34 -18.69
CA LEU A 5 12.89 -8.77 -18.63
C LEU A 5 12.28 -9.50 -19.84
N ASP A 6 13.08 -10.35 -20.49
CA ASP A 6 12.61 -11.23 -21.55
C ASP A 6 11.93 -12.48 -20.93
N PRO A 7 10.79 -12.93 -21.45
CA PRO A 7 10.16 -14.17 -21.01
C PRO A 7 11.09 -15.40 -21.05
N ALA A 8 12.03 -15.42 -21.98
CA ALA A 8 13.03 -16.50 -22.12
C ALA A 8 14.03 -16.54 -20.94
N ASP A 9 14.19 -15.43 -20.19
CA ASP A 9 15.10 -15.37 -19.05
C ASP A 9 14.46 -15.89 -17.75
N ILE A 10 13.16 -16.22 -17.78
CA ILE A 10 12.45 -16.76 -16.63
C ILE A 10 12.68 -18.27 -16.56
N THR A 11 13.55 -18.67 -15.64
CA THR A 11 13.94 -20.07 -15.44
C THR A 11 13.37 -20.67 -14.15
N TRP A 12 12.68 -19.89 -13.34
CA TRP A 12 12.11 -20.35 -12.07
C TRP A 12 10.77 -21.06 -12.29
N GLU A 13 10.61 -22.20 -11.63
CA GLU A 13 9.31 -22.87 -11.60
C GLU A 13 8.24 -21.99 -10.99
N ASN A 14 7.04 -22.05 -11.54
CA ASN A 14 5.88 -21.27 -11.10
C ASN A 14 6.04 -19.74 -11.19
N ALA A 15 6.98 -19.27 -11.99
CA ALA A 15 7.14 -17.84 -12.28
C ALA A 15 6.51 -17.50 -13.64
N GLU A 16 5.74 -16.43 -13.67
CA GLU A 16 5.12 -15.90 -14.88
C GLU A 16 5.50 -14.42 -15.01
N LEU A 17 5.89 -14.02 -16.20
CA LEU A 17 6.17 -12.62 -16.51
C LEU A 17 4.86 -11.90 -16.80
N ILE A 18 4.63 -10.82 -16.07
CA ILE A 18 3.61 -9.84 -16.41
C ILE A 18 4.35 -8.63 -16.99
N PRO A 19 4.18 -8.35 -18.29
CA PRO A 19 4.75 -7.14 -18.90
C PRO A 19 4.21 -5.88 -18.19
N ALA A 20 5.02 -4.83 -18.10
CA ALA A 20 4.61 -3.58 -17.48
C ALA A 20 3.42 -2.95 -18.23
N ASP A 21 3.41 -3.07 -19.56
CA ASP A 21 2.24 -2.78 -20.37
C ASP A 21 1.11 -3.77 -20.05
N GLY A 22 -0.01 -3.24 -19.58
CA GLY A 22 -1.16 -4.08 -19.20
C GLY A 22 -1.05 -4.74 -17.82
N ALA A 23 -0.06 -4.40 -16.99
CA ALA A 23 0.10 -4.97 -15.66
C ALA A 23 -1.13 -4.76 -14.76
N LEU A 24 -1.78 -3.61 -14.83
CA LEU A 24 -2.99 -3.33 -14.06
C LEU A 24 -4.15 -4.22 -14.47
N ASP A 25 -4.33 -4.48 -15.77
CA ASP A 25 -5.37 -5.37 -16.27
C ASP A 25 -5.09 -6.83 -15.91
N ALA A 26 -3.82 -7.23 -15.93
CA ALA A 26 -3.40 -8.55 -15.46
C ALA A 26 -3.69 -8.74 -13.97
N VAL A 27 -3.44 -7.74 -13.13
CA VAL A 27 -3.77 -7.79 -11.71
C VAL A 27 -5.28 -7.84 -11.48
N ARG A 28 -6.08 -7.05 -12.24
CA ARG A 28 -7.54 -7.14 -12.18
C ARG A 28 -8.05 -8.54 -12.51
N ALA A 29 -7.49 -9.15 -13.54
CA ALA A 29 -7.84 -10.51 -13.93
C ALA A 29 -7.45 -11.54 -12.86
N LEU A 30 -6.28 -11.40 -12.25
CA LEU A 30 -5.85 -12.25 -11.14
C LEU A 30 -6.76 -12.12 -9.91
N ARG A 31 -7.18 -10.90 -9.57
CA ARG A 31 -8.13 -10.66 -8.47
C ARG A 31 -9.50 -11.29 -8.69
N ALA A 32 -9.93 -11.40 -9.94
CA ALA A 32 -11.21 -11.99 -10.31
C ALA A 32 -11.21 -13.53 -10.26
N ARG A 33 -10.04 -14.16 -10.17
CA ARG A 33 -9.93 -15.62 -10.05
C ARG A 33 -10.22 -16.07 -8.63
N ASP A 34 -10.77 -17.27 -8.50
CA ASP A 34 -10.82 -17.98 -7.22
C ASP A 34 -9.40 -18.33 -6.78
N GLY A 35 -9.09 -18.05 -5.53
CA GLY A 35 -7.77 -18.30 -4.98
C GLY A 35 -7.53 -17.53 -3.68
N GLY A 36 -6.30 -17.61 -3.19
CA GLY A 36 -5.86 -16.89 -2.00
C GLY A 36 -5.50 -15.44 -2.30
N ASP A 37 -4.93 -14.78 -1.31
CA ASP A 37 -4.50 -13.39 -1.39
C ASP A 37 -3.35 -13.21 -2.39
N LEU A 38 -3.38 -12.09 -3.10
CA LEU A 38 -2.26 -11.62 -3.90
C LEU A 38 -1.42 -10.68 -3.04
N SER A 39 -0.17 -11.05 -2.85
CA SER A 39 0.76 -10.24 -2.03
C SER A 39 1.84 -9.60 -2.88
N ILE A 40 2.17 -8.35 -2.55
CA ILE A 40 3.28 -7.62 -3.15
C ILE A 40 4.25 -7.26 -2.04
N MET A 41 5.48 -7.70 -2.17
CA MET A 41 6.57 -7.35 -1.28
C MET A 41 7.50 -6.36 -1.97
N GLY A 42 7.50 -5.13 -1.48
CA GLY A 42 8.34 -4.08 -2.06
C GLY A 42 7.81 -3.56 -3.40
N SER A 43 8.70 -3.05 -4.27
CA SER A 43 8.36 -2.31 -5.49
C SER A 43 7.40 -1.13 -5.24
N ALA A 44 7.93 -0.05 -4.68
CA ALA A 44 7.15 1.18 -4.47
C ALA A 44 6.48 1.69 -5.75
N THR A 45 7.09 1.45 -6.91
CA THR A 45 6.53 1.85 -8.21
C THR A 45 5.27 1.06 -8.55
N LEU A 46 5.31 -0.27 -8.41
CA LEU A 46 4.14 -1.11 -8.66
C LEU A 46 3.04 -0.83 -7.62
N ALA A 47 3.39 -0.77 -6.35
CA ALA A 47 2.44 -0.46 -5.28
C ALA A 47 1.73 0.88 -5.51
N ARG A 48 2.46 1.92 -5.90
CA ARG A 48 1.90 3.22 -6.24
C ARG A 48 0.89 3.14 -7.39
N SER A 49 1.21 2.41 -8.44
CA SER A 49 0.32 2.22 -9.59
C SER A 49 -0.97 1.50 -9.19
N LEU A 50 -0.87 0.49 -8.32
CA LEU A 50 -2.02 -0.25 -7.83
C LEU A 50 -2.88 0.57 -6.87
N ILE A 51 -2.27 1.40 -6.03
CA ILE A 51 -2.98 2.35 -5.16
C ILE A 51 -3.72 3.38 -6.03
N ALA A 52 -3.07 3.92 -7.05
CA ALA A 52 -3.69 4.88 -7.97
C ALA A 52 -4.88 4.29 -8.73
N ALA A 53 -4.85 2.98 -9.02
CA ALA A 53 -5.91 2.25 -9.71
C ALA A 53 -6.98 1.66 -8.76
N ASP A 54 -6.91 1.95 -7.47
CA ASP A 54 -7.79 1.41 -6.42
C ASP A 54 -7.83 -0.15 -6.39
N LEU A 55 -6.69 -0.76 -6.66
CA LEU A 55 -6.53 -2.22 -6.70
C LEU A 55 -5.92 -2.83 -5.42
N VAL A 56 -5.70 -2.02 -4.40
CA VAL A 56 -5.16 -2.47 -3.10
C VAL A 56 -6.29 -2.62 -2.10
N ASP A 57 -6.44 -3.82 -1.54
CA ASP A 57 -7.44 -4.12 -0.52
C ASP A 57 -6.90 -3.96 0.90
N GLU A 58 -5.59 -4.15 1.07
CA GLU A 58 -4.91 -4.03 2.36
C GLU A 58 -3.49 -3.53 2.15
N LEU A 59 -3.05 -2.61 2.99
CA LEU A 59 -1.73 -2.04 2.98
C LEU A 59 -1.05 -2.29 4.31
N ASN A 60 0.02 -3.06 4.30
CA ASN A 60 0.84 -3.34 5.46
C ASN A 60 2.12 -2.50 5.38
N LEU A 61 2.29 -1.58 6.31
CA LEU A 61 3.43 -0.67 6.37
C LEU A 61 4.28 -0.94 7.60
N MET A 62 5.58 -1.03 7.37
CA MET A 62 6.58 -0.91 8.42
C MET A 62 7.11 0.53 8.41
N ILE A 63 6.85 1.26 9.49
CA ILE A 63 7.27 2.65 9.64
C ILE A 63 8.45 2.69 10.59
N GLU A 64 9.62 2.96 10.03
CA GLU A 64 10.87 3.12 10.78
C GLU A 64 10.93 4.52 11.41
N PRO A 65 11.47 4.64 12.65
CA PRO A 65 11.64 5.95 13.28
C PRO A 65 12.88 6.70 12.74
N VAL A 66 12.93 6.88 11.43
CA VAL A 66 14.06 7.52 10.74
C VAL A 66 13.56 8.50 9.67
N SER A 67 14.33 9.52 9.44
CA SER A 67 14.16 10.44 8.31
C SER A 67 15.30 10.25 7.32
N LEU A 68 14.97 9.82 6.10
CA LEU A 68 15.98 9.56 5.08
C LEU A 68 16.37 10.79 4.25
N GLY A 69 15.59 11.85 4.32
CA GLY A 69 15.80 13.07 3.52
C GLY A 69 15.53 12.92 2.02
N GLY A 70 15.23 11.72 1.54
CA GLY A 70 14.92 11.44 0.14
C GLY A 70 14.48 10.00 -0.06
N GLY A 71 14.04 9.67 -1.26
CA GLY A 71 13.60 8.33 -1.60
C GLY A 71 12.35 8.30 -2.47
N LYS A 72 11.93 7.10 -2.84
CA LYS A 72 10.70 6.89 -3.61
C LYS A 72 9.48 7.02 -2.70
N ARG A 73 8.47 7.73 -3.18
CA ARG A 73 7.18 7.83 -2.48
C ARG A 73 6.33 6.61 -2.76
N LEU A 74 5.65 6.13 -1.75
CA LEU A 74 4.69 5.03 -1.87
C LEU A 74 3.37 5.51 -2.48
N PHE A 75 2.84 6.63 -1.99
CA PHE A 75 1.55 7.12 -2.42
C PHE A 75 1.63 7.92 -3.73
N PRO A 76 0.60 7.81 -4.59
CA PRO A 76 0.52 8.60 -5.82
C PRO A 76 0.49 10.10 -5.53
N ASP A 77 1.04 10.87 -6.45
CA ASP A 77 0.95 12.33 -6.49
C ASP A 77 0.01 12.72 -7.64
N ASP A 78 -1.23 12.28 -7.55
CA ASP A 78 -2.27 12.42 -8.58
C ASP A 78 -3.39 13.40 -8.19
N GLY A 79 -3.21 14.11 -7.08
CA GLY A 79 -4.20 15.05 -6.56
C GLY A 79 -5.44 14.41 -5.93
N SER A 80 -5.50 13.07 -5.87
CA SER A 80 -6.63 12.35 -5.28
C SER A 80 -6.37 12.00 -3.83
N ALA A 81 -7.26 12.38 -2.93
CA ALA A 81 -7.24 11.95 -1.55
C ALA A 81 -7.81 10.53 -1.43
N ARG A 82 -7.17 9.70 -0.61
CA ARG A 82 -7.62 8.34 -0.28
C ARG A 82 -7.66 8.17 1.22
N VAL A 83 -8.79 7.73 1.71
CA VAL A 83 -9.01 7.52 3.14
C VAL A 83 -8.82 6.05 3.47
N PHE A 84 -8.03 5.79 4.50
CA PHE A 84 -7.77 4.46 5.02
C PHE A 84 -8.26 4.36 6.47
N GLU A 85 -8.74 3.20 6.85
CA GLU A 85 -8.91 2.85 8.26
C GLU A 85 -7.67 2.13 8.77
N LEU A 86 -7.27 2.41 9.99
CA LEU A 86 -6.24 1.65 10.69
C LEU A 86 -6.87 0.40 11.30
N VAL A 87 -6.54 -0.76 10.77
CA VAL A 87 -7.05 -2.05 11.24
C VAL A 87 -6.30 -2.52 12.47
N SER A 88 -4.97 -2.42 12.44
CA SER A 88 -4.11 -2.79 13.56
C SER A 88 -2.78 -2.06 13.50
N THR A 89 -2.17 -1.89 14.66
CA THR A 89 -0.80 -1.40 14.78
C THR A 89 -0.08 -2.15 15.88
N THR A 90 1.18 -2.48 15.62
CA THR A 90 2.06 -3.13 16.57
C THR A 90 3.38 -2.37 16.62
N ARG A 91 3.86 -2.10 17.82
CA ARG A 91 5.16 -1.47 18.04
C ARG A 91 6.21 -2.53 18.37
N ALA A 92 7.27 -2.61 17.58
CA ALA A 92 8.45 -3.39 17.92
C ALA A 92 9.31 -2.69 18.99
N ALA A 93 10.15 -3.45 19.68
CA ALA A 93 11.06 -2.92 20.69
C ALA A 93 12.02 -1.85 20.13
N THR A 94 12.34 -1.92 18.85
CA THR A 94 13.19 -0.95 18.13
C THR A 94 12.50 0.37 17.80
N GLY A 95 11.20 0.50 18.07
CA GLY A 95 10.40 1.67 17.71
C GLY A 95 9.74 1.60 16.32
N VAL A 96 9.98 0.53 15.58
CA VAL A 96 9.27 0.27 14.32
C VAL A 96 7.79 0.07 14.58
N GLN A 97 6.94 0.74 13.80
CA GLN A 97 5.50 0.54 13.81
C GLN A 97 5.08 -0.34 12.64
N ILE A 98 4.36 -1.40 12.90
CA ILE A 98 3.78 -2.27 11.88
C ILE A 98 2.29 -1.98 11.82
N CYS A 99 1.87 -1.30 10.76
CA CYS A 99 0.51 -0.80 10.60
C CYS A 99 -0.20 -1.52 9.45
N LYS A 100 -1.42 -1.95 9.70
CA LYS A 100 -2.30 -2.52 8.69
C LYS A 100 -3.43 -1.54 8.41
N PHE A 101 -3.57 -1.15 7.15
CA PHE A 101 -4.60 -0.23 6.68
C PHE A 101 -5.48 -0.88 5.63
N ARG A 102 -6.73 -0.45 5.56
CA ARG A 102 -7.65 -0.78 4.47
C ARG A 102 -8.25 0.50 3.88
N PRO A 103 -8.35 0.61 2.54
CA PRO A 103 -9.08 1.71 1.93
C PRO A 103 -10.55 1.66 2.33
N THR A 104 -11.12 2.82 2.68
CA THR A 104 -12.55 2.89 3.02
C THR A 104 -13.45 3.15 1.81
N GLY A 105 -12.90 3.74 0.74
CA GLY A 105 -13.65 4.25 -0.39
C GLY A 105 -14.44 5.53 -0.09
N GLU A 106 -14.34 6.05 1.14
CA GLU A 106 -15.01 7.29 1.54
C GLU A 106 -14.21 8.51 1.13
N PRO A 107 -14.88 9.64 0.85
CA PRO A 107 -14.17 10.89 0.60
C PRO A 107 -13.54 11.43 1.87
N LEU A 108 -12.43 12.15 1.71
CA LEU A 108 -11.81 12.89 2.81
C LEU A 108 -12.75 13.99 3.29
N ARG A 109 -13.11 13.97 4.57
CA ARG A 109 -13.94 15.02 5.18
C ARG A 109 -13.07 16.20 5.62
N PRO A 110 -13.53 17.47 5.41
CA PRO A 110 -12.88 18.61 6.02
C PRO A 110 -12.84 18.48 7.55
N GLY A 111 -11.73 18.86 8.16
CA GLY A 111 -11.57 18.79 9.62
C GLY A 111 -11.31 17.39 10.18
N HIS A 112 -11.03 16.41 9.35
CA HIS A 112 -10.76 15.02 9.78
C HIS A 112 -9.68 14.91 10.86
N SER A 113 -8.67 15.78 10.83
CA SER A 113 -7.63 15.85 11.85
C SER A 113 -8.09 16.54 13.15
N ASP A 114 -9.14 17.34 13.10
CA ASP A 114 -9.62 18.09 14.26
C ASP A 114 -10.37 17.17 15.23
N GLU A 115 -10.93 16.08 14.74
CA GLU A 115 -11.59 15.04 15.53
C GLU A 115 -10.62 14.34 16.52
N LEU A 116 -9.29 14.43 16.27
CA LEU A 116 -8.27 13.90 17.19
C LEU A 116 -8.22 14.63 18.53
N TYR A 117 -8.71 15.85 18.57
CA TYR A 117 -8.65 16.75 19.72
C TYR A 117 -10.03 17.11 20.27
N GLU A 118 -11.08 16.38 19.88
CA GLU A 118 -12.37 16.51 20.52
C GLU A 118 -12.21 16.26 22.02
N ASP A 119 -12.80 17.13 22.84
CA ASP A 119 -12.74 17.13 24.31
C ASP A 119 -11.44 17.62 24.95
N GLY A 120 -10.49 18.21 24.22
CA GLY A 120 -9.25 18.75 24.79
C GLY A 120 -8.35 17.68 25.44
N LYS A 121 -8.56 16.42 25.09
CA LYS A 121 -7.70 15.30 25.52
C LYS A 121 -6.63 15.04 24.48
N GLU A 122 -5.41 14.75 24.94
CA GLU A 122 -4.35 14.29 24.07
C GLU A 122 -4.77 12.98 23.37
N PRO A 123 -4.40 12.80 22.07
CA PRO A 123 -4.69 11.56 21.38
C PRO A 123 -4.08 10.38 22.15
N VAL A 124 -4.87 9.33 22.32
CA VAL A 124 -4.40 8.10 22.95
C VAL A 124 -3.30 7.50 22.09
N THR A 125 -2.09 7.38 22.64
CA THR A 125 -1.00 6.64 22.02
C THR A 125 -1.39 5.17 21.98
N PRO A 126 -1.50 4.54 20.79
CA PRO A 126 -1.73 3.10 20.72
C PRO A 126 -0.56 2.38 21.37
N SER A 127 -0.86 1.60 22.36
CA SER A 127 0.12 0.76 23.07
C SER A 127 0.44 -0.50 22.28
#